data_ac1d12cf7c1409ec6829a78bc6badfd8
#
_entry.id   ac1d12cf7c1409ec6829a78bc6badfd8
#
_cell.length_a   1.000
_cell.length_b   1.000
_cell.length_c   1.000
_cell.angle_alpha   90.00
_cell.angle_beta   90.00
_cell.angle_gamma   90.00
#
_symmetry.space_group_name_H-M   'P 1'
#
loop_
_entity.id
_entity.type
_entity.pdbx_description
1 polymer ?
#
loop_
_entity_poly.entity_id
_entity_poly.type
_entity_poly.pdbx_seq_one_letter_code
_entity_poly.pdbx_strand_id
1 'polypeptide(L)'
;SDVQKAINYSMTSIMTTGGIRGATKNKAKFSPRSFNMGISRKCFETVGGYKNMIGEDIDLSIRIQQAGFQTTLIPEAYVYHKRRVDMKKFFRQVNTFGKGRVLLGELHPGSTKLVHLLPAAFVLGNIGLVLLAIGLAFVIGYWSLLCLVPIALYVLGIFTESLIKNKSLKIAFLSIATAYMQLFGYGTGFLGECLTHKARKKKQEELYK
;
A
#
# COMPACT_ATOMS: atom_id res chain seq x y z
N SER A 1 -12.88 17.30 -4.00
CA SER A 1 -13.31 16.85 -5.34
C SER A 1 -13.69 15.38 -5.32
N ASP A 2 -14.41 14.91 -6.35
CA ASP A 2 -14.83 13.50 -6.48
C ASP A 2 -13.63 12.58 -6.57
N VAL A 3 -12.57 13.00 -7.26
CA VAL A 3 -11.29 12.26 -7.33
C VAL A 3 -10.69 12.08 -5.93
N GLN A 4 -10.70 13.11 -5.10
CA GLN A 4 -10.19 13.00 -3.73
C GLN A 4 -11.01 12.06 -2.85
N LYS A 5 -12.33 12.03 -3.04
CA LYS A 5 -13.22 11.08 -2.34
C LYS A 5 -12.94 9.64 -2.79
N ALA A 6 -12.77 9.41 -4.09
CA ALA A 6 -12.40 8.10 -4.62
C ALA A 6 -11.02 7.64 -4.14
N ILE A 7 -10.01 8.52 -4.12
CA ILE A 7 -8.69 8.24 -3.55
C ILE A 7 -8.79 7.95 -2.05
N ASN A 8 -9.60 8.72 -1.32
CA ASN A 8 -9.81 8.45 0.11
C ASN A 8 -10.44 7.07 0.32
N TYR A 9 -11.45 6.71 -0.48
CA TYR A 9 -12.05 5.39 -0.48
C TYR A 9 -10.98 4.31 -0.66
N SER A 10 -10.18 4.37 -1.73
CA SER A 10 -9.15 3.35 -2.00
C SER A 10 -8.09 3.26 -0.89
N MET A 11 -7.81 4.34 -0.19
CA MET A 11 -6.84 4.35 0.91
C MET A 11 -7.40 3.86 2.26
N THR A 12 -8.71 3.73 2.41
CA THR A 12 -9.38 3.38 3.68
C THR A 12 -10.27 2.14 3.58
N SER A 13 -10.58 1.66 2.36
CA SER A 13 -11.42 0.49 2.14
C SER A 13 -10.74 -0.79 2.61
N ILE A 14 -11.53 -1.71 3.13
CA ILE A 14 -11.12 -3.08 3.45
C ILE A 14 -10.69 -3.82 2.17
N MET A 15 -11.36 -3.56 1.05
CA MET A 15 -11.10 -4.19 -0.25
C MET A 15 -9.71 -3.86 -0.83
N THR A 16 -9.05 -2.81 -0.32
CA THR A 16 -7.75 -2.35 -0.86
C THR A 16 -6.62 -2.38 0.17
N THR A 17 -6.87 -1.81 1.36
CA THR A 17 -5.85 -1.69 2.41
C THR A 17 -6.12 -2.55 3.64
N GLY A 18 -7.16 -3.40 3.58
CA GLY A 18 -7.56 -4.25 4.70
C GLY A 18 -8.01 -3.46 5.94
N GLY A 19 -8.45 -2.21 5.76
CA GLY A 19 -8.86 -1.35 6.87
C GLY A 19 -7.72 -0.90 7.80
N ILE A 20 -6.45 -1.15 7.44
CA ILE A 20 -5.27 -0.78 8.25
C ILE A 20 -5.19 0.74 8.45
N ARG A 21 -5.63 1.51 7.47
CA ARG A 21 -5.69 2.97 7.54
C ARG A 21 -7.05 3.40 8.06
N GLY A 22 -7.07 4.06 9.20
CA GLY A 22 -8.30 4.52 9.87
C GLY A 22 -8.80 3.58 10.97
N ALA A 23 -8.14 2.47 11.24
CA ALA A 23 -8.47 1.60 12.37
C ALA A 23 -7.94 2.22 13.68
N THR A 24 -8.84 2.76 14.48
CA THR A 24 -8.54 3.34 15.81
C THR A 24 -8.44 2.28 16.92
N LYS A 25 -8.65 1.00 16.60
CA LYS A 25 -8.87 -0.05 17.61
C LYS A 25 -7.61 -0.59 18.29
N ASN A 26 -6.41 -0.39 17.74
CA ASN A 26 -5.18 -0.95 18.33
C ASN A 26 -4.22 0.15 18.80
N LYS A 27 -4.48 0.67 20.00
CA LYS A 27 -3.70 1.77 20.61
C LYS A 27 -2.26 1.37 20.96
N ALA A 28 -2.01 0.10 21.26
CA ALA A 28 -0.74 -0.39 21.82
C ALA A 28 0.41 -0.57 20.80
N LYS A 29 0.12 -0.62 19.50
CA LYS A 29 1.11 -0.77 18.41
C LYS A 29 0.87 0.25 17.29
N PHE A 30 0.66 1.49 17.68
CA PHE A 30 0.43 2.57 16.74
C PHE A 30 1.75 3.01 16.12
N SER A 31 1.79 3.16 14.79
CA SER A 31 2.92 3.76 14.08
C SER A 31 2.55 5.19 13.70
N PRO A 32 3.10 6.20 14.39
CA PRO A 32 2.83 7.60 14.11
C PRO A 32 3.18 7.98 12.66
N ARG A 33 2.54 9.02 12.13
CA ARG A 33 2.83 9.58 10.81
C ARG A 33 3.60 10.88 10.96
N SER A 34 4.54 11.13 10.05
CA SER A 34 5.46 12.26 10.09
C SER A 34 4.80 13.63 10.34
N PHE A 35 3.65 13.88 9.72
CA PHE A 35 2.93 15.16 9.82
C PHE A 35 2.06 15.32 11.09
N ASN A 36 1.89 14.28 11.89
CA ASN A 36 1.11 14.31 13.13
C ASN A 36 1.73 13.37 14.17
N MET A 37 2.96 13.68 14.54
CA MET A 37 3.77 12.88 15.47
C MET A 37 4.47 13.80 16.47
N GLY A 38 4.27 13.53 17.74
CA GLY A 38 5.07 14.08 18.83
C GLY A 38 6.07 13.05 19.33
N ILE A 39 7.26 13.51 19.72
CA ILE A 39 8.31 12.66 20.29
C ILE A 39 8.94 13.37 21.49
N SER A 40 9.20 12.65 22.58
CA SER A 40 9.88 13.24 23.74
C SER A 40 11.35 13.50 23.42
N ARG A 41 11.94 14.54 24.08
CA ARG A 41 13.35 14.87 23.93
C ARG A 41 14.24 13.65 24.23
N LYS A 42 13.99 12.94 25.31
CA LYS A 42 14.75 11.72 25.69
C LYS A 42 14.71 10.67 24.59
N CYS A 43 13.53 10.42 23.99
CA CYS A 43 13.40 9.48 22.89
C CYS A 43 14.17 9.97 21.66
N PHE A 44 14.06 11.26 21.29
CA PHE A 44 14.80 11.84 20.17
C PHE A 44 16.32 11.75 20.36
N GLU A 45 16.84 12.05 21.53
CA GLU A 45 18.27 11.95 21.86
C GLU A 45 18.77 10.49 21.77
N THR A 46 17.90 9.51 22.09
CA THR A 46 18.25 8.09 22.03
C THR A 46 18.23 7.53 20.62
N VAL A 47 17.18 7.81 19.81
CA VAL A 47 16.96 7.17 18.53
C VAL A 47 17.29 8.07 17.33
N GLY A 48 17.49 9.33 17.55
CA GLY A 48 17.68 10.36 16.52
C GLY A 48 16.37 10.73 15.79
N GLY A 49 16.49 11.55 14.77
CA GLY A 49 15.38 12.01 13.94
C GLY A 49 15.08 11.12 12.74
N TYR A 50 14.40 11.70 11.75
CA TYR A 50 14.13 11.07 10.47
C TYR A 50 15.41 10.84 9.68
N LYS A 51 15.51 9.67 9.03
CA LYS A 51 16.55 9.38 8.04
C LYS A 51 16.08 9.85 6.66
N ASN A 52 17.03 10.22 5.80
CA ASN A 52 16.72 10.56 4.40
C ASN A 52 16.47 9.27 3.58
N MET A 53 15.26 8.74 3.67
CA MET A 53 14.85 7.51 3.01
C MET A 53 13.35 7.48 2.73
N ILE A 54 12.90 6.54 1.91
CA ILE A 54 11.47 6.29 1.70
C ILE A 54 10.92 5.53 2.91
N GLY A 55 9.87 6.06 3.54
CA GLY A 55 9.23 5.46 4.71
C GLY A 55 9.93 5.83 6.02
N GLU A 56 10.50 7.03 6.06
CA GLU A 56 11.20 7.63 7.21
C GLU A 56 10.39 7.62 8.50
N ASP A 57 9.07 7.76 8.40
CA ASP A 57 8.17 7.72 9.55
C ASP A 57 8.01 6.30 10.11
N ILE A 58 8.01 5.31 9.24
CA ILE A 58 7.95 3.89 9.65
C ILE A 58 9.29 3.46 10.24
N ASP A 59 10.41 3.84 9.62
CA ASP A 59 11.76 3.59 10.16
C ASP A 59 11.90 4.15 11.57
N LEU A 60 11.55 5.44 11.75
CA LEU A 60 11.61 6.08 13.07
C LEU A 60 10.71 5.38 14.09
N SER A 61 9.48 5.02 13.69
CA SER A 61 8.55 4.28 14.58
C SER A 61 9.12 2.93 15.02
N ILE A 62 9.80 2.20 14.12
CA ILE A 62 10.44 0.92 14.45
C ILE A 62 11.61 1.15 15.41
N ARG A 63 12.48 2.13 15.16
CA ARG A 63 13.61 2.46 16.05
C ARG A 63 13.16 2.87 17.45
N ILE A 64 12.08 3.66 17.55
CA ILE A 64 11.46 4.03 18.82
C ILE A 64 11.03 2.78 19.60
N GLN A 65 10.34 1.84 18.94
CA GLN A 65 9.87 0.61 19.58
C GLN A 65 11.04 -0.33 19.95
N GLN A 66 12.06 -0.43 19.10
CA GLN A 66 13.27 -1.23 19.39
C GLN A 66 14.07 -0.68 20.56
N ALA A 67 14.07 0.63 20.76
CA ALA A 67 14.68 1.28 21.91
C ALA A 67 13.86 1.19 23.22
N GLY A 68 12.73 0.45 23.19
CA GLY A 68 11.88 0.21 24.36
C GLY A 68 10.88 1.33 24.67
N PHE A 69 10.79 2.37 23.84
CA PHE A 69 9.76 3.41 24.01
C PHE A 69 8.42 2.94 23.48
N GLN A 70 7.36 3.38 24.13
CA GLN A 70 5.99 3.09 23.73
C GLN A 70 5.45 4.21 22.82
N THR A 71 4.64 3.82 21.84
CA THR A 71 3.90 4.74 20.98
C THR A 71 2.41 4.62 21.27
N THR A 72 1.71 5.74 21.33
CA THR A 72 0.27 5.76 21.56
C THR A 72 -0.44 6.68 20.57
N LEU A 73 -1.71 6.44 20.33
CA LEU A 73 -2.59 7.32 19.59
C LEU A 73 -3.36 8.20 20.59
N ILE A 74 -3.30 9.52 20.38
CA ILE A 74 -4.12 10.50 21.06
C ILE A 74 -5.26 10.88 20.11
N PRO A 75 -6.49 10.34 20.31
CA PRO A 75 -7.58 10.53 19.34
C PRO A 75 -7.96 12.02 19.13
N GLU A 76 -7.81 12.84 20.18
CA GLU A 76 -8.14 14.25 20.18
C GLU A 76 -7.12 15.10 19.40
N ALA A 77 -5.87 14.62 19.29
CA ALA A 77 -4.81 15.27 18.52
C ALA A 77 -4.87 14.84 17.06
N TYR A 78 -5.80 15.36 16.30
CA TYR A 78 -5.94 15.04 14.88
C TYR A 78 -5.70 16.25 13.99
N VAL A 79 -5.32 15.98 12.74
CA VAL A 79 -5.13 16.98 11.69
C VAL A 79 -5.91 16.60 10.43
N TYR A 80 -6.44 17.61 9.75
CA TYR A 80 -7.05 17.42 8.45
C TYR A 80 -5.99 17.36 7.36
N HIS A 81 -5.92 16.25 6.66
CA HIS A 81 -4.96 16.05 5.59
C HIS A 81 -5.66 15.88 4.24
N LYS A 82 -5.49 16.84 3.33
CA LYS A 82 -6.07 16.78 1.98
C LYS A 82 -5.41 15.67 1.15
N ARG A 83 -6.23 14.82 0.57
CA ARG A 83 -5.77 13.79 -0.37
C ARG A 83 -5.26 14.41 -1.68
N ARG A 84 -4.45 13.68 -2.42
CA ARG A 84 -4.00 14.08 -3.76
C ARG A 84 -5.21 14.34 -4.65
N VAL A 85 -5.11 15.35 -5.51
CA VAL A 85 -6.16 15.72 -6.47
C VAL A 85 -5.96 15.11 -7.86
N ASP A 86 -4.77 14.57 -8.10
CA ASP A 86 -4.27 14.08 -9.37
C ASP A 86 -3.97 12.58 -9.26
N MET A 87 -4.55 11.79 -10.17
CA MET A 87 -4.40 10.33 -10.18
C MET A 87 -2.97 9.89 -10.46
N LYS A 88 -2.24 10.61 -11.33
CA LYS A 88 -0.84 10.32 -11.65
C LYS A 88 0.06 10.51 -10.42
N LYS A 89 -0.17 11.59 -9.66
CA LYS A 89 0.54 11.84 -8.39
C LYS A 89 0.17 10.79 -7.35
N PHE A 90 -1.08 10.36 -7.33
CA PHE A 90 -1.53 9.28 -6.44
C PHE A 90 -0.84 7.95 -6.79
N PHE A 91 -0.83 7.56 -8.06
CA PHE A 91 -0.13 6.35 -8.51
C PHE A 91 1.36 6.36 -8.14
N ARG A 92 2.05 7.49 -8.39
CA ARG A 92 3.47 7.64 -7.98
C ARG A 92 3.65 7.46 -6.47
N GLN A 93 2.77 8.05 -5.68
CA GLN A 93 2.83 7.94 -4.22
C GLN A 93 2.71 6.49 -3.75
N VAL A 94 1.73 5.75 -4.27
CA VAL A 94 1.53 4.35 -3.86
C VAL A 94 2.62 3.42 -4.39
N ASN A 95 3.18 3.71 -5.58
CA ASN A 95 4.34 3.00 -6.11
C ASN A 95 5.57 3.20 -5.21
N THR A 96 5.81 4.44 -4.77
CA THR A 96 6.87 4.74 -3.79
C THR A 96 6.65 3.99 -2.47
N PHE A 97 5.41 3.83 -2.01
CA PHE A 97 5.12 3.03 -0.81
C PHE A 97 5.49 1.54 -0.99
N GLY A 98 5.25 0.98 -2.18
CA GLY A 98 5.67 -0.38 -2.50
C GLY A 98 7.18 -0.55 -2.46
N LYS A 99 7.92 0.35 -3.09
CA LYS A 99 9.40 0.39 -3.05
C LYS A 99 9.93 0.53 -1.63
N GLY A 100 9.40 1.50 -0.88
CA GLY A 100 9.80 1.76 0.50
C GLY A 100 9.59 0.56 1.41
N ARG A 101 8.61 -0.31 1.13
CA ARG A 101 8.38 -1.52 1.92
C ARG A 101 9.51 -2.53 1.77
N VAL A 102 10.08 -2.68 0.57
CA VAL A 102 11.24 -3.55 0.34
C VAL A 102 12.45 -3.02 1.10
N LEU A 103 12.76 -1.74 0.96
CA LEU A 103 13.88 -1.08 1.63
C LEU A 103 13.76 -1.17 3.16
N LEU A 104 12.55 -0.94 3.70
CA LEU A 104 12.29 -1.09 5.13
C LEU A 104 12.44 -2.54 5.62
N GLY A 105 12.05 -3.51 4.79
CA GLY A 105 12.21 -4.93 5.11
C GLY A 105 13.66 -5.35 5.25
N GLU A 106 14.57 -4.68 4.53
CA GLU A 106 16.02 -4.91 4.61
C GLU A 106 16.66 -4.25 5.82
N LEU A 107 16.29 -2.99 6.06
CA LEU A 107 16.78 -2.25 7.22
C LEU A 107 16.27 -2.84 8.54
N HIS A 108 15.08 -3.41 8.53
CA HIS A 108 14.39 -3.97 9.68
C HIS A 108 13.86 -5.36 9.36
N PRO A 109 14.72 -6.42 9.40
CA PRO A 109 14.29 -7.79 9.18
C PRO A 109 13.09 -8.18 10.05
N GLY A 110 12.09 -8.85 9.47
CA GLY A 110 10.84 -9.20 10.15
C GLY A 110 9.76 -8.10 10.16
N SER A 111 10.05 -6.88 9.70
CA SER A 111 9.05 -5.80 9.60
C SER A 111 8.05 -6.00 8.46
N THR A 112 8.41 -6.80 7.45
CA THR A 112 7.53 -7.14 6.32
C THR A 112 6.59 -8.27 6.70
N LYS A 113 5.28 -8.02 6.64
CA LYS A 113 4.21 -8.98 6.95
C LYS A 113 3.55 -9.46 5.67
N LEU A 114 2.85 -10.61 5.70
CA LEU A 114 2.11 -11.16 4.55
C LEU A 114 1.17 -10.14 3.91
N VAL A 115 0.50 -9.30 4.70
CA VAL A 115 -0.40 -8.26 4.19
C VAL A 115 0.29 -7.28 3.25
N HIS A 116 1.60 -7.07 3.38
CA HIS A 116 2.38 -6.20 2.49
C HIS A 116 2.66 -6.85 1.12
N LEU A 117 2.50 -8.16 1.00
CA LEU A 117 2.67 -8.92 -0.25
C LEU A 117 1.37 -8.97 -1.06
N LEU A 118 0.20 -8.75 -0.41
CA LEU A 118 -1.10 -8.87 -1.07
C LEU A 118 -1.24 -8.01 -2.35
N PRO A 119 -0.77 -6.75 -2.40
CA PRO A 119 -0.86 -5.98 -3.64
C PRO A 119 0.01 -6.56 -4.77
N ALA A 120 1.16 -7.14 -4.46
CA ALA A 120 2.00 -7.82 -5.45
C ALA A 120 1.32 -9.10 -5.96
N ALA A 121 0.75 -9.90 -5.05
CA ALA A 121 -0.05 -11.07 -5.41
C ALA A 121 -1.28 -10.70 -6.24
N PHE A 122 -1.94 -9.57 -5.94
CA PHE A 122 -3.06 -9.04 -6.71
C PHE A 122 -2.64 -8.70 -8.15
N VAL A 123 -1.50 -8.04 -8.35
CA VAL A 123 -0.96 -7.75 -9.69
C VAL A 123 -0.71 -9.03 -10.46
N LEU A 124 0.04 -9.97 -9.88
CA LEU A 124 0.38 -11.23 -10.52
C LEU A 124 -0.87 -12.08 -10.79
N GLY A 125 -1.82 -12.12 -9.87
CA GLY A 125 -3.08 -12.84 -10.01
C GLY A 125 -3.94 -12.27 -11.15
N ASN A 126 -4.09 -10.94 -11.24
CA ASN A 126 -4.83 -10.32 -12.35
C ASN A 126 -4.17 -10.61 -13.71
N ILE A 127 -2.84 -10.46 -13.80
CA ILE A 127 -2.11 -10.79 -15.03
C ILE A 127 -2.26 -12.28 -15.36
N GLY A 128 -2.11 -13.16 -14.38
CA GLY A 128 -2.25 -14.60 -14.55
C GLY A 128 -3.63 -15.03 -15.05
N LEU A 129 -4.71 -14.46 -14.45
CA LEU A 129 -6.08 -14.75 -14.87
C LEU A 129 -6.36 -14.30 -16.31
N VAL A 130 -5.85 -13.12 -16.71
CA VAL A 130 -5.99 -12.61 -18.08
C VAL A 130 -5.22 -13.50 -19.06
N LEU A 131 -3.97 -13.84 -18.75
CA LEU A 131 -3.16 -14.74 -19.61
C LEU A 131 -3.79 -16.13 -19.72
N LEU A 132 -4.32 -16.65 -18.62
CA LEU A 132 -5.03 -17.94 -18.61
C LEU A 132 -6.29 -17.89 -19.49
N ALA A 133 -7.08 -16.81 -19.37
CA ALA A 133 -8.26 -16.63 -20.21
C ALA A 133 -7.89 -16.58 -21.71
N ILE A 134 -6.82 -15.87 -22.06
CA ILE A 134 -6.32 -15.78 -23.44
C ILE A 134 -5.85 -17.16 -23.92
N GLY A 135 -5.05 -17.89 -23.14
CA GLY A 135 -4.55 -19.21 -23.49
C GLY A 135 -5.68 -20.23 -23.68
N LEU A 136 -6.64 -20.26 -22.76
CA LEU A 136 -7.79 -21.16 -22.83
C LEU A 136 -8.80 -20.81 -23.95
N ALA A 137 -8.80 -19.55 -24.43
CA ALA A 137 -9.68 -19.17 -25.54
C ALA A 137 -9.44 -20.00 -26.80
N PHE A 138 -8.21 -20.46 -27.04
CA PHE A 138 -7.85 -21.32 -28.14
C PHE A 138 -8.32 -22.79 -27.98
N VAL A 139 -8.68 -23.21 -26.76
CA VAL A 139 -9.07 -24.58 -26.43
C VAL A 139 -10.57 -24.71 -26.17
N ILE A 140 -11.13 -23.81 -25.36
CA ILE A 140 -12.51 -23.87 -24.88
C ILE A 140 -13.37 -22.68 -25.33
N GLY A 141 -12.85 -21.84 -26.22
CA GLY A 141 -13.54 -20.68 -26.76
C GLY A 141 -14.01 -19.70 -25.66
N TYR A 142 -15.27 -19.25 -25.78
CA TYR A 142 -15.84 -18.23 -24.87
C TYR A 142 -15.91 -18.66 -23.38
N TRP A 143 -15.89 -19.96 -23.08
CA TRP A 143 -15.86 -20.47 -21.71
C TRP A 143 -14.62 -19.99 -20.91
N SER A 144 -13.55 -19.63 -21.61
CA SER A 144 -12.34 -19.05 -21.01
C SER A 144 -12.61 -17.77 -20.24
N LEU A 145 -13.68 -17.04 -20.57
CA LEU A 145 -14.09 -15.81 -19.85
C LEU A 145 -14.45 -16.08 -18.39
N LEU A 146 -14.75 -17.34 -18.01
CA LEU A 146 -14.96 -17.70 -16.61
C LEU A 146 -13.73 -17.44 -15.75
N CYS A 147 -12.52 -17.45 -16.33
CA CYS A 147 -11.31 -17.07 -15.63
C CYS A 147 -11.31 -15.60 -15.15
N LEU A 148 -12.11 -14.73 -15.78
CA LEU A 148 -12.21 -13.32 -15.42
C LEU A 148 -13.28 -13.03 -14.35
N VAL A 149 -14.09 -14.04 -13.97
CA VAL A 149 -15.14 -13.89 -12.96
C VAL A 149 -14.60 -13.33 -11.62
N PRO A 150 -13.44 -13.80 -11.09
CA PRO A 150 -12.90 -13.21 -9.86
C PRO A 150 -12.61 -11.72 -9.98
N ILE A 151 -12.10 -11.27 -11.14
CA ILE A 151 -11.85 -9.84 -11.41
C ILE A 151 -13.17 -9.06 -11.44
N ALA A 152 -14.19 -9.59 -12.13
CA ALA A 152 -15.50 -8.97 -12.21
C ALA A 152 -16.17 -8.84 -10.83
N LEU A 153 -16.10 -9.90 -10.01
CA LEU A 153 -16.63 -9.87 -8.63
C LEU A 153 -15.89 -8.85 -7.76
N TYR A 154 -14.58 -8.74 -7.91
CA TYR A 154 -13.80 -7.75 -7.18
C TYR A 154 -14.18 -6.32 -7.58
N VAL A 155 -14.31 -6.04 -8.87
CA VAL A 155 -14.77 -4.75 -9.40
C VAL A 155 -16.16 -4.41 -8.88
N LEU A 156 -17.09 -5.37 -8.91
CA LEU A 156 -18.44 -5.21 -8.39
C LEU A 156 -18.44 -4.91 -6.89
N GLY A 157 -17.59 -5.59 -6.11
CA GLY A 157 -17.43 -5.35 -4.68
C GLY A 157 -16.96 -3.92 -4.39
N ILE A 158 -15.92 -3.43 -5.09
CA ILE A 158 -15.44 -2.05 -4.98
C ILE A 158 -16.54 -1.05 -5.32
N PHE A 159 -17.23 -1.28 -6.45
CA PHE A 159 -18.31 -0.41 -6.91
C PHE A 159 -19.42 -0.30 -5.86
N THR A 160 -19.90 -1.45 -5.38
CA THR A 160 -21.00 -1.53 -4.40
C THR A 160 -20.60 -0.89 -3.07
N GLU A 161 -19.42 -1.24 -2.52
CA GLU A 161 -18.94 -0.63 -1.26
C GLU A 161 -18.80 0.89 -1.38
N SER A 162 -18.21 1.37 -2.49
CA SER A 162 -18.04 2.79 -2.72
C SER A 162 -19.37 3.52 -2.93
N LEU A 163 -20.31 2.89 -3.65
CA LEU A 163 -21.65 3.45 -3.85
C LEU A 163 -22.39 3.61 -2.53
N ILE A 164 -22.34 2.61 -1.67
CA ILE A 164 -22.97 2.68 -0.32
C ILE A 164 -22.33 3.78 0.52
N LYS A 165 -20.99 3.86 0.54
CA LYS A 165 -20.26 4.85 1.36
C LYS A 165 -20.38 6.28 0.87
N ASN A 166 -20.32 6.50 -0.43
CA ASN A 166 -20.25 7.84 -1.02
C ASN A 166 -21.60 8.32 -1.61
N LYS A 167 -22.58 7.43 -1.76
CA LYS A 167 -23.91 7.72 -2.34
C LYS A 167 -23.83 8.43 -3.68
N SER A 168 -22.85 8.07 -4.53
CA SER A 168 -22.59 8.70 -5.81
C SER A 168 -22.05 7.69 -6.81
N LEU A 169 -22.78 7.49 -7.92
CA LEU A 169 -22.36 6.63 -9.03
C LEU A 169 -21.01 7.08 -9.61
N LYS A 170 -20.83 8.38 -9.80
CA LYS A 170 -19.59 8.94 -10.33
C LYS A 170 -18.38 8.58 -9.44
N ILE A 171 -18.53 8.71 -8.12
CA ILE A 171 -17.46 8.36 -7.19
C ILE A 171 -17.26 6.85 -7.16
N ALA A 172 -18.32 6.05 -7.26
CA ALA A 172 -18.19 4.58 -7.31
C ALA A 172 -17.36 4.12 -8.53
N PHE A 173 -17.60 4.66 -9.72
CA PHE A 173 -16.78 4.37 -10.91
C PHE A 173 -15.33 4.86 -10.75
N LEU A 174 -15.13 6.08 -10.24
CA LEU A 174 -13.78 6.59 -9.96
C LEU A 174 -13.04 5.73 -8.92
N SER A 175 -13.77 5.14 -7.99
CA SER A 175 -13.21 4.27 -6.94
C SER A 175 -12.65 2.97 -7.50
N ILE A 176 -13.23 2.42 -8.56
CA ILE A 176 -12.65 1.26 -9.26
C ILE A 176 -11.25 1.63 -9.78
N ALA A 177 -11.14 2.73 -10.51
CA ALA A 177 -9.86 3.19 -11.04
C ALA A 177 -8.83 3.46 -9.93
N THR A 178 -9.23 4.17 -8.86
CA THR A 178 -8.31 4.48 -7.76
C THR A 178 -7.94 3.26 -6.92
N ALA A 179 -8.80 2.27 -6.76
CA ALA A 179 -8.51 1.00 -6.08
C ALA A 179 -7.48 0.18 -6.87
N TYR A 180 -7.66 0.07 -8.19
CA TYR A 180 -6.65 -0.55 -9.04
C TYR A 180 -5.33 0.22 -9.02
N MET A 181 -5.35 1.54 -9.10
CA MET A 181 -4.14 2.37 -8.94
C MET A 181 -3.43 2.13 -7.60
N GLN A 182 -4.20 1.97 -6.51
CA GLN A 182 -3.66 1.66 -5.19
C GLN A 182 -2.91 0.32 -5.17
N LEU A 183 -3.54 -0.74 -5.68
CA LEU A 183 -2.98 -2.09 -5.63
C LEU A 183 -1.91 -2.31 -6.68
N PHE A 184 -2.14 -1.90 -7.93
CA PHE A 184 -1.15 -2.00 -9.00
C PHE A 184 0.05 -1.09 -8.75
N GLY A 185 -0.18 0.16 -8.33
CA GLY A 185 0.90 1.08 -8.01
C GLY A 185 1.82 0.53 -6.93
N TYR A 186 1.24 0.08 -5.81
CA TYR A 186 2.03 -0.53 -4.74
C TYR A 186 2.69 -1.85 -5.18
N GLY A 187 1.91 -2.77 -5.79
CA GLY A 187 2.40 -4.08 -6.20
C GLY A 187 3.54 -4.01 -7.21
N THR A 188 3.42 -3.16 -8.24
CA THR A 188 4.49 -2.96 -9.23
C THR A 188 5.71 -2.27 -8.62
N GLY A 189 5.51 -1.30 -7.70
CA GLY A 189 6.60 -0.69 -6.95
C GLY A 189 7.36 -1.70 -6.10
N PHE A 190 6.64 -2.58 -5.39
CA PHE A 190 7.21 -3.65 -4.58
C PHE A 190 7.99 -4.66 -5.44
N LEU A 191 7.36 -5.21 -6.48
CA LEU A 191 7.99 -6.20 -7.37
C LEU A 191 9.22 -5.62 -8.08
N GLY A 192 9.09 -4.40 -8.62
CA GLY A 192 10.19 -3.71 -9.30
C GLY A 192 11.38 -3.47 -8.37
N GLU A 193 11.15 -3.05 -7.12
CA GLU A 193 12.24 -2.85 -6.16
C GLU A 193 12.88 -4.19 -5.75
N CYS A 194 12.10 -5.25 -5.53
CA CYS A 194 12.65 -6.58 -5.25
C CYS A 194 13.60 -7.05 -6.35
N LEU A 195 13.23 -6.86 -7.63
CA LEU A 195 14.06 -7.25 -8.77
C LEU A 195 15.33 -6.39 -8.87
N THR A 196 15.17 -5.06 -8.77
CA THR A 196 16.28 -4.11 -8.85
C THR A 196 17.28 -4.31 -7.72
N HIS A 197 16.78 -4.57 -6.51
CA HIS A 197 17.62 -4.78 -5.36
C HIS A 197 18.44 -6.07 -5.47
N LYS A 198 17.83 -7.17 -5.87
CA LYS A 198 18.54 -8.43 -6.14
C LYS A 198 19.65 -8.24 -7.18
N ALA A 199 19.37 -7.49 -8.26
CA ALA A 199 20.35 -7.20 -9.29
C ALA A 199 21.54 -6.36 -8.78
N ARG A 200 21.26 -5.34 -7.95
CA ARG A 200 22.30 -4.52 -7.32
C ARG A 200 23.18 -5.35 -6.37
N LYS A 201 22.58 -6.18 -5.54
CA LYS A 201 23.31 -7.04 -4.60
C LYS A 201 24.20 -8.03 -5.34
N LYS A 202 23.68 -8.70 -6.37
CA LYS A 202 24.46 -9.63 -7.21
C LYS A 202 25.66 -8.91 -7.88
N LYS A 203 25.44 -7.73 -8.46
CA LYS A 203 26.55 -6.96 -9.06
C LYS A 203 27.61 -6.55 -8.05
N GLN A 204 27.21 -6.23 -6.83
CA GLN A 204 28.14 -5.90 -5.75
C GLN A 204 28.97 -7.12 -5.33
N GLU A 205 28.35 -8.29 -5.17
CA GLU A 205 29.05 -9.54 -4.86
C GLU A 205 30.04 -9.98 -5.97
N GLU A 206 29.73 -9.67 -7.24
CA GLU A 206 30.62 -9.94 -8.38
C GLU A 206 31.83 -8.99 -8.44
N LEU A 207 31.70 -7.75 -7.94
CA LEU A 207 32.78 -6.77 -7.89
C LEU A 207 33.79 -7.04 -6.76
N TYR A 208 33.43 -7.84 -5.77
CA TYR A 208 34.27 -8.19 -4.64
C TYR A 208 34.84 -9.63 -4.69
N LYS A 209 34.59 -10.35 -5.81
CA LYS A 209 35.25 -11.61 -6.16
C LYS A 209 36.40 -11.37 -7.13
#